data_cddd9c5fef11c51ac24656e06d3b453e
#
_entry.id   cddd9c5fef11c51ac24656e06d3b453e
#
_cell.length_a   1.000
_cell.length_b   1.000
_cell.length_c   1.000
_cell.angle_alpha   90.00
_cell.angle_beta   90.00
_cell.angle_gamma   90.00
#
_symmetry.space_group_name_H-M   'P 1'
#
loop_
_entity.id
_entity.type
_entity.pdbx_description
1 polymer ?
#
loop_
_entity_poly.entity_id
_entity_poly.type
_entity_poly.pdbx_seq_one_letter_code
_entity_poly.pdbx_strand_id
1 'polypeptide(L)'
;MALPEFLENNLRVPVLGSPLFLVSGPELVIAQCKAGIIGSFPALNARPAEVLDDWLTRINTELEDYKAANPDAIVAPYAVNQICHASNDRLMQDMETCVKHKVPIIITSLRPPAAIVEAAHSYGGVVYHDVINVKHARKAAEEGVDGLILVCAGAGGHAGALSPFALLREVKEWFDGTVLLSGAIGDGFCVASSLAM
;
A
#
# COMPACT_ATOMS: atom_id res chain seq x y z
N MET A 1 12.63 -4.67 12.34
CA MET A 1 12.22 -4.48 10.95
C MET A 1 12.48 -3.05 10.57
N ALA A 2 13.29 -2.83 9.56
CA ALA A 2 13.56 -1.49 9.06
C ALA A 2 12.49 -1.14 8.01
N LEU A 3 12.05 0.11 7.99
CA LEU A 3 11.31 0.63 6.85
C LEU A 3 12.25 0.70 5.65
N PRO A 4 11.76 0.56 4.41
CA PRO A 4 12.55 0.89 3.23
C PRO A 4 13.16 2.30 3.35
N GLU A 5 14.39 2.49 2.93
CA GLU A 5 15.14 3.75 3.07
C GLU A 5 14.35 4.98 2.56
N PHE A 6 13.64 4.81 1.44
CA PHE A 6 12.83 5.90 0.86
C PHE A 6 11.61 6.28 1.72
N LEU A 7 11.23 5.47 2.72
CA LEU A 7 10.15 5.78 3.67
C LEU A 7 10.67 6.40 4.97
N GLU A 8 11.87 6.05 5.42
CA GLU A 8 12.38 6.44 6.74
C GLU A 8 12.36 7.96 6.98
N ASN A 9 12.66 8.76 5.94
CA ASN A 9 12.71 10.22 6.05
C ASN A 9 11.52 10.93 5.38
N ASN A 10 10.59 10.18 4.79
CA ASN A 10 9.46 10.72 4.04
C ASN A 10 8.11 10.46 4.70
N LEU A 11 8.11 10.03 5.95
CA LEU A 11 6.89 9.84 6.74
C LEU A 11 6.95 10.68 8.03
N ARG A 12 5.85 11.37 8.34
CA ARG A 12 5.66 12.01 9.65
C ARG A 12 5.27 10.96 10.70
N VAL A 13 4.47 10.00 10.29
CA VAL A 13 4.04 8.85 11.08
C VAL A 13 4.00 7.64 10.14
N PRO A 14 4.45 6.45 10.54
CA PRO A 14 4.46 5.27 9.66
C PRO A 14 3.04 4.68 9.51
N VAL A 15 2.21 5.41 8.80
CA VAL A 15 0.80 5.07 8.52
C VAL A 15 0.56 5.05 7.02
N LEU A 16 -0.20 4.06 6.59
CA LEU A 16 -0.74 3.95 5.24
C LEU A 16 -2.26 4.08 5.32
N GLY A 17 -2.81 5.08 4.62
CA GLY A 17 -4.26 5.22 4.46
C GLY A 17 -4.81 4.08 3.61
N SER A 18 -5.80 3.35 4.13
CA SER A 18 -6.35 2.18 3.42
C SER A 18 -6.94 2.55 2.06
N PRO A 19 -6.72 1.71 1.01
CA PRO A 19 -7.33 1.92 -0.30
C PRO A 19 -8.81 1.55 -0.24
N LEU A 20 -9.69 2.55 -0.20
CA LEU A 20 -11.14 2.36 -0.05
C LEU A 20 -11.85 2.38 -1.40
N PHE A 21 -12.62 1.33 -1.68
CA PHE A 21 -13.43 1.25 -2.89
C PHE A 21 -14.42 2.41 -2.98
N LEU A 22 -14.49 3.07 -4.14
CA LEU A 22 -15.26 4.27 -4.46
C LEU A 22 -14.87 5.54 -3.67
N VAL A 23 -14.25 5.44 -2.50
CA VAL A 23 -13.94 6.58 -1.63
C VAL A 23 -12.58 7.18 -1.94
N SER A 24 -11.56 6.32 -2.07
CA SER A 24 -10.20 6.79 -2.32
C SER A 24 -10.02 7.23 -3.76
N GLY A 25 -9.69 8.50 -3.95
CA GLY A 25 -9.36 9.12 -5.22
C GLY A 25 -8.17 10.07 -5.06
N PRO A 26 -7.75 10.78 -6.13
CA PRO A 26 -6.59 11.66 -6.11
C PRO A 26 -6.60 12.68 -4.99
N GLU A 27 -7.74 13.31 -4.72
CA GLU A 27 -7.89 14.34 -3.68
C GLU A 27 -7.48 13.81 -2.30
N LEU A 28 -8.01 12.63 -1.93
CA LEU A 28 -7.71 12.00 -0.64
C LEU A 28 -6.24 11.58 -0.57
N VAL A 29 -5.73 10.95 -1.63
CA VAL A 29 -4.32 10.50 -1.71
C VAL A 29 -3.36 11.68 -1.56
N ILE A 30 -3.59 12.76 -2.30
CA ILE A 30 -2.77 13.96 -2.25
C ILE A 30 -2.79 14.59 -0.85
N ALA A 31 -3.99 14.68 -0.24
CA ALA A 31 -4.13 15.22 1.11
C ALA A 31 -3.37 14.37 2.14
N GLN A 32 -3.44 13.03 2.05
CA GLN A 32 -2.71 12.11 2.91
C GLN A 32 -1.19 12.25 2.73
N CYS A 33 -0.70 12.28 1.49
CA CYS A 33 0.72 12.44 1.22
C CYS A 33 1.26 13.79 1.72
N LYS A 34 0.53 14.90 1.52
CA LYS A 34 0.87 16.22 2.06
C LYS A 34 0.82 16.28 3.59
N ALA A 35 0.01 15.42 4.22
CA ALA A 35 -0.01 15.27 5.68
C ALA A 35 1.16 14.44 6.23
N GLY A 36 1.94 13.81 5.36
CA GLY A 36 3.10 12.99 5.72
C GLY A 36 2.78 11.54 6.06
N ILE A 37 1.68 11.00 5.55
CA ILE A 37 1.32 9.57 5.59
C ILE A 37 1.14 9.03 4.18
N ILE A 38 1.35 7.74 3.98
CA ILE A 38 1.19 7.11 2.66
C ILE A 38 -0.28 7.15 2.26
N GLY A 39 -0.59 7.89 1.18
CA GLY A 39 -1.93 7.88 0.58
C GLY A 39 -2.11 6.67 -0.33
N SER A 40 -3.32 6.10 -0.39
CA SER A 40 -3.54 4.98 -1.32
C SER A 40 -4.94 4.95 -1.93
N PHE A 41 -5.06 4.32 -3.10
CA PHE A 41 -6.32 4.10 -3.77
C PHE A 41 -6.30 2.80 -4.59
N PRO A 42 -7.47 2.14 -4.79
CA PRO A 42 -7.58 1.01 -5.71
C PRO A 42 -7.52 1.48 -7.18
N ALA A 43 -6.70 0.84 -8.02
CA ALA A 43 -6.68 1.14 -9.47
C ALA A 43 -8.07 1.04 -10.09
N LEU A 44 -8.90 0.10 -9.63
CA LEU A 44 -10.27 -0.10 -10.07
C LEU A 44 -11.24 1.05 -9.75
N ASN A 45 -10.84 2.05 -8.94
CA ASN A 45 -11.62 3.26 -8.73
C ASN A 45 -11.52 4.23 -9.93
N ALA A 46 -10.41 4.21 -10.65
CA ALA A 46 -10.25 4.97 -11.90
C ALA A 46 -11.06 4.28 -13.01
N ARG A 47 -12.12 4.93 -13.51
CA ARG A 47 -13.03 4.39 -14.51
C ARG A 47 -13.41 5.44 -15.54
N PRO A 48 -13.24 5.12 -16.85
CA PRO A 48 -12.66 3.88 -17.39
C PRO A 48 -11.15 3.75 -17.11
N ALA A 49 -10.49 2.68 -17.63
CA ALA A 49 -9.10 2.34 -17.29
C ALA A 49 -8.10 3.48 -17.60
N GLU A 50 -8.33 4.22 -18.66
CA GLU A 50 -7.50 5.34 -19.12
C GLU A 50 -7.40 6.47 -18.08
N VAL A 51 -8.42 6.62 -17.25
CA VAL A 51 -8.46 7.61 -16.16
C VAL A 51 -7.37 7.39 -15.12
N LEU A 52 -6.83 6.16 -15.01
CA LEU A 52 -5.72 5.88 -14.10
C LEU A 52 -4.47 6.69 -14.46
N ASP A 53 -4.18 6.85 -15.74
CA ASP A 53 -3.04 7.66 -16.22
C ASP A 53 -3.20 9.14 -15.84
N ASP A 54 -4.40 9.69 -15.98
CA ASP A 54 -4.72 11.07 -15.58
C ASP A 54 -4.58 11.25 -14.07
N TRP A 55 -5.06 10.28 -13.28
CA TRP A 55 -4.97 10.34 -11.82
C TRP A 55 -3.52 10.30 -11.34
N LEU A 56 -2.71 9.42 -11.90
CA LEU A 56 -1.30 9.32 -11.54
C LEU A 56 -0.50 10.54 -11.97
N THR A 57 -0.80 11.09 -13.16
CA THR A 57 -0.22 12.36 -13.61
C THR A 57 -0.55 13.48 -12.64
N ARG A 58 -1.81 13.63 -12.24
CA ARG A 58 -2.27 14.65 -11.30
C ARG A 58 -1.60 14.49 -9.93
N ILE A 59 -1.58 13.27 -9.38
CA ILE A 59 -0.96 13.00 -8.07
C ILE A 59 0.51 13.40 -8.09
N ASN A 60 1.27 12.95 -9.09
CA ASN A 60 2.70 13.26 -9.20
C ASN A 60 2.91 14.77 -9.30
N THR A 61 2.22 15.45 -10.22
CA THR A 61 2.36 16.91 -10.42
C THR A 61 2.02 17.68 -9.15
N GLU A 62 0.89 17.39 -8.50
CA GLU A 62 0.48 18.14 -7.30
C GLU A 62 1.41 17.89 -6.08
N LEU A 63 2.00 16.70 -5.96
CA LEU A 63 2.96 16.41 -4.90
C LEU A 63 4.32 17.05 -5.17
N GLU A 64 4.80 17.04 -6.42
CA GLU A 64 6.03 17.72 -6.85
C GLU A 64 5.92 19.24 -6.67
N ASP A 65 4.84 19.85 -7.14
CA ASP A 65 4.58 21.29 -6.98
C ASP A 65 4.51 21.68 -5.50
N TYR A 66 3.82 20.86 -4.69
CA TYR A 66 3.73 21.13 -3.24
C TYR A 66 5.10 21.04 -2.57
N LYS A 67 5.92 20.03 -2.91
CA LYS A 67 7.28 19.88 -2.36
C LYS A 67 8.20 21.03 -2.79
N ALA A 68 8.09 21.46 -4.05
CA ALA A 68 8.84 22.60 -4.56
C ALA A 68 8.49 23.92 -3.84
N ALA A 69 7.20 24.13 -3.56
CA ALA A 69 6.72 25.31 -2.82
C ALA A 69 7.01 25.22 -1.31
N ASN A 70 7.23 24.03 -0.76
CA ASN A 70 7.44 23.77 0.67
C ASN A 70 8.66 22.83 0.88
N PRO A 71 9.89 23.29 0.67
CA PRO A 71 11.10 22.42 0.68
C PRO A 71 11.30 21.62 1.97
N ASP A 72 10.88 22.19 3.11
CA ASP A 72 11.00 21.56 4.44
C ASP A 72 9.81 20.62 4.77
N ALA A 73 8.79 20.54 3.91
CA ALA A 73 7.65 19.68 4.17
C ALA A 73 8.02 18.21 3.99
N ILE A 74 7.55 17.37 4.90
CA ILE A 74 7.57 15.92 4.72
C ILE A 74 6.38 15.56 3.83
N VAL A 75 6.68 15.10 2.61
CA VAL A 75 5.68 14.62 1.64
C VAL A 75 5.87 13.13 1.48
N ALA A 76 4.88 12.37 1.92
CA ALA A 76 4.93 10.91 1.83
C ALA A 76 4.69 10.42 0.38
N PRO A 77 5.23 9.26 0.00
CA PRO A 77 4.87 8.61 -1.25
C PRO A 77 3.43 8.10 -1.22
N TYR A 78 2.93 7.69 -2.37
CA TYR A 78 1.60 7.08 -2.48
C TYR A 78 1.68 5.61 -2.90
N ALA A 79 0.56 4.90 -2.76
CA ALA A 79 0.40 3.51 -3.15
C ALA A 79 -0.81 3.31 -4.05
N VAL A 80 -0.73 2.34 -4.96
CA VAL A 80 -1.85 1.89 -5.80
C VAL A 80 -2.17 0.43 -5.47
N ASN A 81 -3.42 0.16 -5.14
CA ASN A 81 -3.87 -1.21 -4.88
C ASN A 81 -4.32 -1.90 -6.16
N GLN A 82 -3.78 -3.09 -6.39
CA GLN A 82 -4.07 -3.99 -7.49
C GLN A 82 -4.77 -5.25 -6.99
N ILE A 83 -5.97 -5.51 -7.50
CA ILE A 83 -6.73 -6.72 -7.17
C ILE A 83 -6.26 -7.87 -8.05
N CYS A 84 -5.46 -8.78 -7.51
CA CYS A 84 -4.92 -9.96 -8.19
C CYS A 84 -5.96 -11.09 -8.24
N HIS A 85 -6.99 -10.92 -9.05
CA HIS A 85 -8.06 -11.90 -9.22
C HIS A 85 -8.37 -12.13 -10.71
N ALA A 86 -8.78 -13.33 -11.07
CA ALA A 86 -9.08 -13.72 -12.46
C ALA A 86 -10.20 -12.89 -13.10
N SER A 87 -11.09 -12.30 -12.30
CA SER A 87 -12.14 -11.40 -12.80
C SER A 87 -11.66 -9.96 -13.06
N ASN A 88 -10.43 -9.63 -12.72
CA ASN A 88 -9.85 -8.33 -13.02
C ASN A 88 -9.12 -8.41 -14.38
N ASP A 89 -9.85 -8.18 -15.44
CA ASP A 89 -9.37 -8.24 -16.81
C ASP A 89 -8.41 -7.08 -17.19
N ARG A 90 -8.41 -6.00 -16.39
CA ARG A 90 -7.53 -4.83 -16.61
C ARG A 90 -6.25 -4.84 -15.76
N LEU A 91 -6.01 -5.88 -14.96
CA LEU A 91 -4.88 -5.92 -14.02
C LEU A 91 -3.53 -5.58 -14.66
N MET A 92 -3.21 -6.20 -15.79
CA MET A 92 -1.92 -5.96 -16.45
C MET A 92 -1.85 -4.59 -17.12
N GLN A 93 -2.94 -4.09 -17.70
CA GLN A 93 -3.04 -2.74 -18.25
C GLN A 93 -2.85 -1.68 -17.15
N ASP A 94 -3.50 -1.85 -16.01
CA ASP A 94 -3.32 -0.96 -14.85
C ASP A 94 -1.88 -1.02 -14.32
N MET A 95 -1.27 -2.20 -14.34
CA MET A 95 0.12 -2.35 -13.91
C MET A 95 1.11 -1.69 -14.88
N GLU A 96 0.90 -1.80 -16.20
CA GLU A 96 1.69 -1.08 -17.22
C GLU A 96 1.63 0.44 -16.98
N THR A 97 0.46 0.98 -16.63
CA THR A 97 0.30 2.38 -16.26
C THR A 97 1.06 2.71 -14.97
N CYS A 98 1.03 1.84 -13.96
CA CYS A 98 1.81 2.02 -12.74
C CYS A 98 3.32 2.01 -13.02
N VAL A 99 3.81 1.14 -13.91
CA VAL A 99 5.23 1.10 -14.34
C VAL A 99 5.63 2.39 -15.05
N LYS A 100 4.79 2.89 -15.98
CA LYS A 100 5.01 4.16 -16.68
C LYS A 100 5.22 5.33 -15.71
N HIS A 101 4.40 5.40 -14.67
CA HIS A 101 4.47 6.46 -13.65
C HIS A 101 5.42 6.14 -12.49
N LYS A 102 6.09 4.99 -12.49
CA LYS A 102 6.99 4.52 -11.43
C LYS A 102 6.34 4.63 -10.05
N VAL A 103 5.12 4.11 -9.91
CA VAL A 103 4.37 4.15 -8.66
C VAL A 103 5.20 3.57 -7.52
N PRO A 104 5.50 4.33 -6.44
CA PRO A 104 6.48 3.90 -5.44
C PRO A 104 6.10 2.62 -4.72
N ILE A 105 4.81 2.43 -4.45
CA ILE A 105 4.29 1.30 -3.66
C ILE A 105 3.10 0.69 -4.39
N ILE A 106 3.17 -0.60 -4.66
CA ILE A 106 2.03 -1.39 -5.13
C ILE A 106 1.49 -2.22 -3.96
N ILE A 107 0.20 -2.10 -3.70
CA ILE A 107 -0.50 -3.00 -2.78
C ILE A 107 -1.18 -4.07 -3.62
N THR A 108 -1.02 -5.34 -3.25
CA THR A 108 -1.68 -6.45 -3.95
C THR A 108 -2.59 -7.21 -3.00
N SER A 109 -3.73 -7.65 -3.52
CA SER A 109 -4.76 -8.32 -2.73
C SER A 109 -5.21 -9.62 -3.41
N LEU A 110 -5.61 -10.61 -2.63
CA LEU A 110 -6.20 -11.90 -2.98
C LEU A 110 -5.20 -12.98 -3.40
N ARG A 111 -4.72 -13.03 -4.64
CA ARG A 111 -3.79 -14.07 -5.13
C ARG A 111 -2.34 -13.61 -5.06
N PRO A 112 -1.39 -14.55 -4.91
CA PRO A 112 0.04 -14.23 -4.96
C PRO A 112 0.40 -13.48 -6.24
N PRO A 113 1.24 -12.45 -6.16
CA PRO A 113 1.37 -11.42 -7.20
C PRO A 113 2.67 -11.50 -8.03
N ALA A 114 3.24 -12.67 -8.31
CA ALA A 114 4.56 -12.80 -8.94
C ALA A 114 4.83 -11.83 -10.11
N ALA A 115 3.91 -11.78 -11.09
CA ALA A 115 4.05 -10.88 -12.23
C ALA A 115 4.01 -9.38 -11.85
N ILE A 116 3.28 -9.03 -10.80
CA ILE A 116 3.21 -7.66 -10.29
C ILE A 116 4.49 -7.30 -9.54
N VAL A 117 5.06 -8.25 -8.78
CA VAL A 117 6.35 -8.08 -8.10
C VAL A 117 7.45 -7.81 -9.11
N GLU A 118 7.56 -8.65 -10.15
CA GLU A 118 8.54 -8.47 -11.23
C GLU A 118 8.40 -7.09 -11.90
N ALA A 119 7.16 -6.69 -12.24
CA ALA A 119 6.89 -5.41 -12.87
C ALA A 119 7.25 -4.23 -11.96
N ALA A 120 6.90 -4.27 -10.66
CA ALA A 120 7.22 -3.21 -9.71
C ALA A 120 8.74 -3.10 -9.47
N HIS A 121 9.41 -4.22 -9.26
CA HIS A 121 10.86 -4.25 -9.06
C HIS A 121 11.65 -3.75 -10.27
N SER A 122 11.11 -3.86 -11.50
CA SER A 122 11.79 -3.39 -12.73
C SER A 122 12.14 -1.90 -12.71
N TYR A 123 11.44 -1.08 -11.92
CA TYR A 123 11.70 0.36 -11.77
C TYR A 123 12.06 0.79 -10.35
N GLY A 124 12.24 -0.15 -9.42
CA GLY A 124 12.59 0.10 -8.02
C GLY A 124 11.39 0.38 -7.11
N GLY A 125 10.16 0.09 -7.54
CA GLY A 125 8.97 0.09 -6.69
C GLY A 125 8.95 -1.09 -5.73
N VAL A 126 8.18 -0.99 -4.65
CA VAL A 126 8.00 -2.07 -3.67
C VAL A 126 6.58 -2.61 -3.69
N VAL A 127 6.41 -3.88 -3.31
CA VAL A 127 5.12 -4.56 -3.28
C VAL A 127 4.77 -5.00 -1.86
N TYR A 128 3.62 -4.55 -1.37
CA TYR A 128 3.02 -5.01 -0.12
C TYR A 128 1.77 -5.85 -0.42
N HIS A 129 1.66 -7.01 0.22
CA HIS A 129 0.55 -7.94 -0.05
C HIS A 129 -0.37 -8.14 1.14
N ASP A 130 -1.68 -8.03 0.90
CA ASP A 130 -2.72 -8.27 1.91
C ASP A 130 -2.80 -9.76 2.28
N VAL A 131 -2.67 -10.06 3.56
CA VAL A 131 -2.77 -11.43 4.08
C VAL A 131 -3.65 -11.50 5.32
N ILE A 132 -4.36 -12.61 5.49
CA ILE A 132 -5.29 -12.83 6.61
C ILE A 132 -4.84 -13.95 7.55
N ASN A 133 -3.77 -14.68 7.21
CA ASN A 133 -3.21 -15.77 8.01
C ASN A 133 -1.78 -16.09 7.57
N VAL A 134 -1.07 -16.89 8.38
CA VAL A 134 0.33 -17.27 8.13
C VAL A 134 0.50 -18.04 6.81
N LYS A 135 -0.46 -18.89 6.44
CA LYS A 135 -0.38 -19.63 5.16
C LYS A 135 -0.35 -18.70 3.96
N HIS A 136 -1.19 -17.65 3.97
CA HIS A 136 -1.20 -16.64 2.91
C HIS A 136 0.08 -15.78 2.96
N ALA A 137 0.54 -15.43 4.17
CA ALA A 137 1.78 -14.68 4.36
C ALA A 137 3.00 -15.41 3.77
N ARG A 138 3.15 -16.72 4.03
CA ARG A 138 4.24 -17.54 3.46
C ARG A 138 4.18 -17.57 1.93
N LYS A 139 3.01 -17.79 1.36
CA LYS A 139 2.85 -17.80 -0.11
C LYS A 139 3.21 -16.45 -0.73
N ALA A 140 2.83 -15.34 -0.11
CA ALA A 140 3.20 -14.02 -0.60
C ALA A 140 4.71 -13.79 -0.53
N ALA A 141 5.34 -14.19 0.57
CA ALA A 141 6.80 -14.10 0.74
C ALA A 141 7.57 -14.94 -0.28
N GLU A 142 7.08 -16.14 -0.63
CA GLU A 142 7.64 -17.00 -1.68
C GLU A 142 7.62 -16.31 -3.07
N GLU A 143 6.67 -15.41 -3.32
CA GLU A 143 6.58 -14.63 -4.56
C GLU A 143 7.44 -13.35 -4.54
N GLY A 144 8.19 -13.11 -3.46
CA GLY A 144 9.16 -12.02 -3.37
C GLY A 144 8.59 -10.66 -3.02
N VAL A 145 7.44 -10.59 -2.33
CA VAL A 145 6.89 -9.30 -1.86
C VAL A 145 7.81 -8.67 -0.81
N ASP A 146 7.91 -7.34 -0.80
CA ASP A 146 8.76 -6.56 0.11
C ASP A 146 8.13 -6.40 1.49
N GLY A 147 6.82 -6.57 1.58
CA GLY A 147 6.10 -6.47 2.84
C GLY A 147 4.75 -7.15 2.85
N LEU A 148 4.23 -7.31 4.05
CA LEU A 148 2.94 -7.94 4.31
C LEU A 148 2.02 -6.97 5.03
N ILE A 149 0.78 -6.86 4.56
CA ILE A 149 -0.30 -6.15 5.23
C ILE A 149 -1.15 -7.20 5.95
N LEU A 150 -1.07 -7.24 7.27
CA LEU A 150 -1.80 -8.18 8.11
C LEU A 150 -3.23 -7.68 8.31
N VAL A 151 -4.18 -8.18 7.52
CA VAL A 151 -5.58 -7.79 7.58
C VAL A 151 -6.26 -8.60 8.67
N CYS A 152 -6.29 -8.04 9.88
CA CYS A 152 -6.75 -8.70 11.09
C CYS A 152 -8.25 -8.49 11.38
N ALA A 153 -8.72 -9.10 12.46
CA ALA A 153 -10.07 -8.87 12.96
C ALA A 153 -10.31 -7.37 13.23
N GLY A 154 -11.48 -6.89 12.84
CA GLY A 154 -11.85 -5.47 12.92
C GLY A 154 -11.58 -4.65 11.65
N ALA A 155 -10.86 -5.18 10.67
CA ALA A 155 -10.74 -4.52 9.38
C ALA A 155 -12.10 -4.47 8.66
N GLY A 156 -12.34 -3.41 7.88
CA GLY A 156 -13.49 -3.32 6.98
C GLY A 156 -13.29 -4.18 5.71
N GLY A 157 -14.37 -4.48 5.00
CA GLY A 157 -14.31 -5.26 3.75
C GLY A 157 -14.00 -6.75 3.97
N HIS A 158 -13.13 -7.31 3.11
CA HIS A 158 -12.67 -8.69 3.20
C HIS A 158 -11.60 -8.83 4.30
N ALA A 159 -12.03 -9.02 5.53
CA ALA A 159 -11.17 -9.05 6.70
C ALA A 159 -10.81 -10.47 7.15
N GLY A 160 -9.65 -10.61 7.79
CA GLY A 160 -9.30 -11.80 8.54
C GLY A 160 -10.02 -11.86 9.89
N ALA A 161 -10.08 -13.05 10.46
CA ALA A 161 -10.66 -13.28 11.79
C ALA A 161 -9.62 -13.37 12.90
N LEU A 162 -8.32 -13.35 12.57
CA LEU A 162 -7.25 -13.50 13.53
C LEU A 162 -7.00 -12.21 14.31
N SER A 163 -6.66 -12.38 15.58
CA SER A 163 -6.20 -11.28 16.42
C SER A 163 -4.90 -10.66 15.87
N PRO A 164 -4.79 -9.32 15.83
CA PRO A 164 -3.54 -8.66 15.42
C PRO A 164 -2.35 -9.09 16.29
N PHE A 165 -2.54 -9.28 17.58
CA PHE A 165 -1.48 -9.74 18.48
C PHE A 165 -0.93 -11.11 18.11
N ALA A 166 -1.81 -12.07 17.77
CA ALA A 166 -1.39 -13.41 17.41
C ALA A 166 -0.72 -13.43 16.04
N LEU A 167 -1.39 -12.90 15.01
CA LEU A 167 -0.89 -12.97 13.65
C LEU A 167 0.45 -12.21 13.47
N LEU A 168 0.58 -11.04 14.08
CA LEU A 168 1.82 -10.27 14.03
C LEU A 168 2.99 -11.04 14.64
N ARG A 169 2.79 -11.67 15.82
CA ARG A 169 3.85 -12.44 16.49
C ARG A 169 4.29 -13.63 15.65
N GLU A 170 3.36 -14.40 15.11
CA GLU A 170 3.66 -15.56 14.27
C GLU A 170 4.38 -15.17 12.97
N VAL A 171 4.02 -14.05 12.35
CA VAL A 171 4.68 -13.58 11.11
C VAL A 171 6.09 -13.08 11.42
N LYS A 172 6.28 -12.33 12.50
CA LYS A 172 7.59 -11.79 12.90
C LYS A 172 8.64 -12.86 13.27
N GLU A 173 8.25 -14.10 13.49
CA GLU A 173 9.18 -15.19 13.77
C GLU A 173 10.01 -15.63 12.55
N TRP A 174 9.53 -15.33 11.34
CA TRP A 174 10.14 -15.84 10.11
C TRP A 174 10.20 -14.84 8.95
N PHE A 175 9.51 -13.71 9.04
CA PHE A 175 9.48 -12.69 7.99
C PHE A 175 10.22 -11.42 8.43
N ASP A 176 11.32 -11.11 7.72
CA ASP A 176 12.19 -9.96 8.02
C ASP A 176 11.80 -8.69 7.24
N GLY A 177 10.89 -8.78 6.27
CA GLY A 177 10.39 -7.66 5.47
C GLY A 177 9.50 -6.71 6.26
N THR A 178 9.01 -5.67 5.58
CA THR A 178 8.09 -4.68 6.17
C THR A 178 6.77 -5.33 6.55
N VAL A 179 6.26 -5.06 7.75
CA VAL A 179 4.94 -5.53 8.19
C VAL A 179 4.06 -4.33 8.54
N LEU A 180 2.90 -4.28 7.91
CA LEU A 180 1.84 -3.31 8.19
C LEU A 180 0.71 -4.02 8.92
N LEU A 181 0.31 -3.47 10.07
CA LEU A 181 -0.84 -3.96 10.81
C LEU A 181 -2.11 -3.27 10.34
N SER A 182 -3.15 -4.04 10.05
CA SER A 182 -4.46 -3.53 9.64
C SER A 182 -5.59 -4.20 10.43
N GLY A 183 -6.59 -3.42 10.82
CA GLY A 183 -7.76 -3.86 11.56
C GLY A 183 -8.19 -2.84 12.61
N ALA A 184 -9.24 -2.05 12.32
CA ALA A 184 -9.82 -1.05 13.21
C ALA A 184 -8.83 0.03 13.74
N ILE A 185 -7.77 0.34 12.98
CA ILE A 185 -6.81 1.39 13.33
C ILE A 185 -7.34 2.71 12.75
N GLY A 186 -8.17 3.41 13.54
CA GLY A 186 -8.92 4.57 13.09
C GLY A 186 -8.52 5.90 13.73
N ASP A 187 -7.63 5.88 14.72
CA ASP A 187 -7.20 7.08 15.44
C ASP A 187 -5.75 6.99 15.92
N GLY A 188 -5.25 8.08 16.51
CA GLY A 188 -3.87 8.16 17.01
C GLY A 188 -3.56 7.21 18.17
N PHE A 189 -4.54 6.83 19.00
CA PHE A 189 -4.34 5.86 20.08
C PHE A 189 -4.13 4.46 19.49
N CYS A 190 -4.91 4.11 18.46
CA CYS A 190 -4.76 2.84 17.75
C CYS A 190 -3.40 2.78 17.03
N VAL A 191 -2.96 3.88 16.41
CA VAL A 191 -1.63 3.97 15.80
C VAL A 191 -0.53 3.79 16.84
N ALA A 192 -0.58 4.51 17.96
CA ALA A 192 0.40 4.38 19.04
C ALA A 192 0.47 2.95 19.59
N SER A 193 -0.69 2.30 19.78
CA SER A 193 -0.78 0.91 20.23
C SER A 193 -0.14 -0.05 19.23
N SER A 194 -0.38 0.17 17.93
CA SER A 194 0.19 -0.67 16.87
C SER A 194 1.72 -0.55 16.79
N LEU A 195 2.26 0.64 17.04
CA LEU A 195 3.71 0.88 17.08
C LEU A 195 4.39 0.25 18.29
N ALA A 196 3.65 0.04 19.38
CA ALA A 196 4.15 -0.61 20.60
C ALA A 196 4.21 -2.14 20.50
N MET A 197 3.58 -2.75 19.50
CA MET A 197 3.54 -4.19 19.25
C MET A 197 4.77 -4.68 18.48
#